data_dbcbda6dae8858f7cae58d633a713c48
#
_entry.id   dbcbda6dae8858f7cae58d633a713c48
#
_cell.length_a   1.000
_cell.length_b   1.000
_cell.length_c   1.000
_cell.angle_alpha   90.00
_cell.angle_beta   90.00
_cell.angle_gamma   90.00
#
_symmetry.space_group_name_H-M   'P 1'
#
loop_
_entity.id
_entity.type
_entity.pdbx_description
1 polymer ?
#
loop_
_entity_poly.entity_id
_entity_poly.type
_entity_poly.pdbx_seq_one_letter_code
_entity_poly.pdbx_strand_id
1 'polypeptide(L)'
;MADNRGGRRRERRRDEEREELDERVVDIRRVAKVIKGGRRFAFRTVVVVGDGKGRIGIGVGKARAVPDSIRKANEKARANIKRVSLADTTIPYTVTGEHGGARVMLKPAAPGTGVIAGGGVRAVLEVAGVRNILSKN
;
A
#
# COMPACT_ATOMS: atom_id res chain seq x y z
N MET A 1 -23.35 -0.35 -35.21
CA MET A 1 -22.10 -0.96 -34.70
C MET A 1 -21.57 -0.15 -33.53
N ALA A 2 -21.52 -0.74 -32.37
CA ALA A 2 -20.93 -0.09 -31.21
C ALA A 2 -19.40 0.07 -31.42
N ASP A 3 -18.92 1.29 -31.33
CA ASP A 3 -17.52 1.61 -31.47
C ASP A 3 -16.74 1.10 -30.25
N ASN A 4 -16.04 -0.01 -30.42
CA ASN A 4 -15.30 -0.71 -29.37
C ASN A 4 -13.93 -0.06 -29.05
N ARG A 5 -13.66 1.13 -29.62
CA ARG A 5 -12.39 1.85 -29.46
C ARG A 5 -12.22 2.45 -28.07
N GLY A 6 -13.32 2.80 -27.41
CA GLY A 6 -13.31 3.37 -26.06
C GLY A 6 -12.91 2.37 -24.97
N GLY A 7 -13.30 1.10 -25.09
CA GLY A 7 -12.96 0.05 -24.15
C GLY A 7 -11.47 -0.31 -24.16
N ARG A 8 -10.87 -0.43 -25.35
CA ARG A 8 -9.44 -0.75 -25.50
C ARG A 8 -8.51 0.35 -24.96
N ARG A 9 -8.90 1.62 -25.08
CA ARG A 9 -8.13 2.75 -24.51
C ARG A 9 -8.17 2.74 -22.99
N ARG A 10 -9.31 2.40 -22.39
CA ARG A 10 -9.43 2.29 -20.92
C ARG A 10 -8.65 1.11 -20.36
N GLU A 11 -8.67 -0.04 -21.06
CA GLU A 11 -7.87 -1.20 -20.68
C GLU A 11 -6.37 -0.94 -20.78
N ARG A 12 -5.90 -0.31 -21.88
CA ARG A 12 -4.49 0.07 -22.03
C ARG A 12 -4.03 1.04 -20.95
N ARG A 13 -4.84 2.03 -20.59
CA ARG A 13 -4.52 2.96 -19.50
C ARG A 13 -4.42 2.25 -18.16
N ARG A 14 -5.31 1.30 -17.90
CA ARG A 14 -5.26 0.46 -16.68
C ARG A 14 -4.01 -0.41 -16.66
N ASP A 15 -3.64 -0.98 -17.78
CA ASP A 15 -2.44 -1.81 -17.89
C ASP A 15 -1.17 -0.97 -17.76
N GLU A 16 -1.10 0.22 -18.37
CA GLU A 16 -0.01 1.18 -18.21
C GLU A 16 0.10 1.67 -16.77
N GLU A 17 -1.00 2.00 -16.11
CA GLU A 17 -1.03 2.34 -14.68
C GLU A 17 -0.60 1.18 -13.79
N ARG A 18 -0.93 -0.07 -14.15
CA ARG A 18 -0.49 -1.27 -13.44
C ARG A 18 1.01 -1.50 -13.56
N GLU A 19 1.60 -1.24 -14.72
CA GLU A 19 3.05 -1.37 -14.95
C GLU A 19 3.87 -0.33 -14.20
N GLU A 20 3.31 0.87 -13.98
CA GLU A 20 3.98 1.97 -13.27
C GLU A 20 3.88 1.87 -11.74
N LEU A 21 2.99 1.04 -11.20
CA LEU A 21 2.78 0.90 -9.77
C LEU A 21 3.71 -0.16 -9.18
N ASP A 22 4.49 0.24 -8.19
CA ASP A 22 5.28 -0.67 -7.37
C ASP A 22 4.38 -1.30 -6.29
N GLU A 23 4.47 -2.61 -6.14
CA GLU A 23 3.66 -3.37 -5.20
C GLU A 23 4.54 -4.02 -4.14
N ARG A 24 4.17 -3.87 -2.87
CA ARG A 24 4.87 -4.53 -1.77
C ARG A 24 3.90 -5.20 -0.82
N VAL A 25 4.21 -6.43 -0.47
CA VAL A 25 3.51 -7.16 0.59
C VAL A 25 4.11 -6.73 1.93
N VAL A 26 3.31 -6.06 2.75
CA VAL A 26 3.75 -5.53 4.04
C VAL A 26 3.65 -6.58 5.14
N ASP A 27 2.56 -7.34 5.15
CA ASP A 27 2.30 -8.32 6.19
C ASP A 27 1.42 -9.46 5.65
N ILE A 28 1.72 -10.68 6.10
CA ILE A 28 0.90 -11.86 5.84
C ILE A 28 0.66 -12.53 7.18
N ARG A 29 -0.59 -12.61 7.60
CA ARG A 29 -0.98 -13.28 8.85
C ARG A 29 -1.94 -14.42 8.59
N ARG A 30 -1.74 -15.50 9.31
CA ARG A 30 -2.68 -16.61 9.37
C ARG A 30 -3.72 -16.33 10.45
N VAL A 31 -4.98 -16.33 10.07
CA VAL A 31 -6.10 -16.09 10.97
C VAL A 31 -6.91 -17.37 11.13
N ALA A 32 -7.19 -17.76 12.35
CA ALA A 32 -8.03 -18.92 12.64
C ALA A 32 -9.44 -18.48 13.03
N LYS A 33 -10.45 -19.10 12.41
CA LYS A 33 -11.86 -18.93 12.79
C LYS A 33 -12.36 -20.25 13.36
N VAL A 34 -12.85 -20.22 14.60
CA VAL A 34 -13.48 -21.39 15.22
C VAL A 34 -14.92 -21.51 14.74
N ILE A 35 -15.25 -22.67 14.17
CA ILE A 35 -16.60 -23.02 13.74
C ILE A 35 -17.02 -24.33 14.35
N LYS A 36 -18.32 -24.66 14.30
CA LYS A 36 -18.81 -26.01 14.68
C LYS A 36 -18.07 -27.08 13.84
N GLY A 37 -17.35 -27.97 14.50
CA GLY A 37 -16.64 -29.08 13.85
C GLY A 37 -15.17 -28.84 13.56
N GLY A 38 -14.55 -27.71 13.96
CA GLY A 38 -13.13 -27.49 13.81
C GLY A 38 -12.70 -26.04 13.66
N ARG A 39 -11.46 -25.85 13.19
CA ARG A 39 -10.88 -24.55 12.92
C ARG A 39 -10.71 -24.37 11.42
N ARG A 40 -11.14 -23.24 10.90
CA ARG A 40 -10.81 -22.83 9.53
C ARG A 40 -9.72 -21.78 9.57
N PHE A 41 -8.71 -21.97 8.71
CA PHE A 41 -7.63 -21.03 8.56
C PHE A 41 -7.85 -20.17 7.33
N ALA A 42 -7.57 -18.89 7.48
CA ALA A 42 -7.53 -17.93 6.38
C ALA A 42 -6.24 -17.13 6.49
N PHE A 43 -5.81 -16.55 5.38
CA PHE A 43 -4.66 -15.65 5.34
C PHE A 43 -5.15 -14.23 5.16
N ARG A 44 -4.61 -13.32 5.95
CA ARG A 44 -4.81 -11.89 5.82
C ARG A 44 -3.53 -11.26 5.31
N THR A 45 -3.61 -10.64 4.16
CA THR A 45 -2.46 -9.98 3.53
C THR A 45 -2.71 -8.50 3.42
N VAL A 46 -1.71 -7.70 3.78
CA VAL A 46 -1.69 -6.26 3.60
C VAL A 46 -0.71 -5.93 2.49
N VAL A 47 -1.18 -5.26 1.46
CA VAL A 47 -0.39 -4.86 0.30
C VAL A 47 -0.44 -3.36 0.14
N VAL A 48 0.70 -2.78 -0.20
CA VAL A 48 0.85 -1.36 -0.51
C VAL A 48 1.27 -1.22 -1.96
N VAL A 49 0.61 -0.34 -2.68
CA VAL A 49 0.99 0.02 -4.05
C VAL A 49 1.28 1.51 -4.15
N GLY A 50 2.18 1.90 -5.01
CA GLY A 50 2.52 3.30 -5.24
C GLY A 50 3.35 3.49 -6.49
N ASP A 51 3.40 4.73 -6.98
CA ASP A 51 4.11 5.09 -8.19
C ASP A 51 5.47 5.77 -7.95
N GLY A 52 5.85 5.96 -6.70
CA GLY A 52 7.06 6.69 -6.33
C GLY A 52 6.95 8.20 -6.52
N LYS A 53 5.78 8.73 -6.82
CA LYS A 53 5.52 10.16 -7.11
C LYS A 53 4.43 10.77 -6.24
N GLY A 54 4.16 10.17 -5.09
CA GLY A 54 3.15 10.64 -4.14
C GLY A 54 1.80 9.95 -4.26
N ARG A 55 1.63 8.96 -5.12
CA ARG A 55 0.43 8.11 -5.14
C ARG A 55 0.67 6.87 -4.31
N ILE A 56 -0.29 6.54 -3.46
CA ILE A 56 -0.21 5.36 -2.60
C ILE A 56 -1.59 4.76 -2.38
N GLY A 57 -1.65 3.43 -2.40
CA GLY A 57 -2.86 2.70 -2.07
C GLY A 57 -2.54 1.56 -1.11
N ILE A 58 -3.44 1.32 -0.17
CA ILE A 58 -3.33 0.23 0.79
C ILE A 58 -4.55 -0.67 0.66
N GLY A 59 -4.32 -1.96 0.56
CA GLY A 59 -5.39 -2.96 0.50
C GLY A 59 -5.14 -4.11 1.45
N VAL A 60 -6.23 -4.64 2.00
CA VAL A 60 -6.22 -5.83 2.84
C VAL A 60 -7.06 -6.89 2.17
N GLY A 61 -6.48 -8.07 1.95
CA GLY A 61 -7.17 -9.21 1.38
C GLY A 61 -7.21 -10.39 2.33
N LYS A 62 -8.33 -11.07 2.38
CA LYS A 62 -8.50 -12.33 3.12
C LYS A 62 -8.88 -13.44 2.15
N ALA A 63 -8.20 -14.57 2.24
CA ALA A 63 -8.53 -15.76 1.46
C ALA A 63 -7.99 -17.02 2.14
N ARG A 64 -8.43 -18.17 1.68
CA ARG A 64 -7.95 -19.46 2.20
C ARG A 64 -6.54 -19.81 1.73
N ALA A 65 -6.08 -19.22 0.63
CA ALA A 65 -4.74 -19.41 0.09
C ALA A 65 -3.99 -18.08 0.04
N VAL A 66 -2.68 -18.12 0.25
CA VAL A 66 -1.83 -16.92 0.22
C VAL A 66 -1.89 -16.19 -1.12
N PRO A 67 -1.76 -16.86 -2.30
CA PRO A 67 -1.83 -16.16 -3.59
C PRO A 67 -3.15 -15.41 -3.81
N ASP A 68 -4.27 -16.00 -3.41
CA ASP A 68 -5.59 -15.38 -3.52
C ASP A 68 -5.74 -14.17 -2.60
N SER A 69 -5.19 -14.24 -1.39
CA SER A 69 -5.22 -13.12 -0.45
C SER A 69 -4.40 -11.94 -0.96
N ILE A 70 -3.23 -12.20 -1.55
CA ILE A 70 -2.38 -11.18 -2.18
C ILE A 70 -3.12 -10.52 -3.35
N ARG A 71 -3.74 -11.30 -4.22
CA ARG A 71 -4.52 -10.78 -5.35
C ARG A 71 -5.65 -9.87 -4.89
N LYS A 72 -6.43 -10.28 -3.91
CA LYS A 72 -7.52 -9.47 -3.35
C LYS A 72 -7.00 -8.19 -2.71
N ALA A 73 -5.88 -8.25 -1.99
CA ALA A 73 -5.25 -7.09 -1.38
C ALA A 73 -4.76 -6.10 -2.45
N ASN A 74 -4.16 -6.59 -3.53
CA ASN A 74 -3.73 -5.77 -4.66
C ASN A 74 -4.89 -5.03 -5.32
N GLU A 75 -5.99 -5.72 -5.58
CA GLU A 75 -7.19 -5.13 -6.18
C GLU A 75 -7.74 -4.00 -5.30
N LYS A 76 -7.83 -4.22 -4.00
CA LYS A 76 -8.29 -3.20 -3.03
C LYS A 76 -7.32 -2.03 -2.93
N ALA A 77 -6.02 -2.29 -2.93
CA ALA A 77 -5.00 -1.25 -2.89
C ALA A 77 -5.08 -0.34 -4.12
N ARG A 78 -5.23 -0.93 -5.31
CA ARG A 78 -5.38 -0.17 -6.56
C ARG A 78 -6.68 0.64 -6.62
N ALA A 79 -7.74 0.15 -6.01
CA ALA A 79 -9.02 0.85 -5.92
C ALA A 79 -9.00 2.04 -4.95
N ASN A 80 -8.08 2.04 -4.00
CA ASN A 80 -7.97 3.04 -2.92
C ASN A 80 -6.73 3.92 -3.04
N ILE A 81 -6.28 4.21 -4.24
CA ILE A 81 -5.11 5.06 -4.46
C ILE A 81 -5.43 6.51 -4.08
N LYS A 82 -4.59 7.06 -3.21
CA LYS A 82 -4.67 8.45 -2.76
C LYS A 82 -3.35 9.16 -3.07
N ARG A 83 -3.43 10.48 -3.27
CA ARG A 83 -2.26 11.31 -3.48
C ARG A 83 -1.77 11.86 -2.15
N VAL A 84 -0.47 11.75 -1.92
CA VAL A 84 0.23 12.28 -0.74
C VAL A 84 1.09 13.46 -1.16
N SER A 85 1.11 14.52 -0.34
CA SER A 85 1.96 15.67 -0.60
C SER A 85 3.43 15.35 -0.29
N LEU A 86 4.30 15.61 -1.27
CA LEU A 86 5.75 15.46 -1.12
C LEU A 86 6.43 16.82 -1.33
N ALA A 87 7.50 17.05 -0.57
CA ALA A 87 8.41 18.17 -0.75
C ALA A 87 9.75 17.62 -1.26
N ASP A 88 9.93 17.54 -2.57
CA ASP A 88 11.07 16.89 -3.24
C ASP A 88 11.22 15.42 -2.81
N THR A 89 12.18 15.11 -1.93
CA THR A 89 12.47 13.76 -1.46
C THR A 89 11.91 13.47 -0.06
N THR A 90 11.15 14.38 0.52
CA THR A 90 10.59 14.26 1.87
C THR A 90 9.16 14.79 1.93
N ILE A 91 8.57 14.81 3.12
CA ILE A 91 7.26 15.42 3.37
C ILE A 91 7.41 16.90 3.73
N PRO A 92 6.39 17.76 3.47
CA PRO A 92 6.52 19.21 3.68
C PRO A 92 6.52 19.63 5.15
N TYR A 93 5.92 18.84 6.05
CA TYR A 93 5.80 19.17 7.48
C TYR A 93 5.66 17.91 8.33
N THR A 94 5.83 18.05 9.64
CA THR A 94 5.64 16.96 10.60
C THR A 94 4.18 16.52 10.66
N VAL A 95 3.93 15.21 10.55
CA VAL A 95 2.60 14.61 10.57
C VAL A 95 2.53 13.56 11.67
N THR A 96 1.42 13.53 12.39
CA THR A 96 1.13 12.46 13.35
C THR A 96 -0.16 11.76 12.97
N GLY A 97 -0.13 10.43 12.88
CA GLY A 97 -1.29 9.60 12.61
C GLY A 97 -1.60 8.69 13.80
N GLU A 98 -2.88 8.53 14.10
CA GLU A 98 -3.36 7.62 15.13
C GLU A 98 -4.45 6.71 14.58
N HIS A 99 -4.37 5.44 14.92
CA HIS A 99 -5.39 4.46 14.56
C HIS A 99 -5.34 3.27 15.51
N GLY A 100 -6.48 2.94 16.13
CA GLY A 100 -6.60 1.78 17.00
C GLY A 100 -5.61 1.72 18.16
N GLY A 101 -5.28 2.87 18.77
CA GLY A 101 -4.29 2.98 19.85
C GLY A 101 -2.83 3.06 19.40
N ALA A 102 -2.56 2.86 18.11
CA ALA A 102 -1.23 3.05 17.54
C ALA A 102 -1.03 4.49 17.12
N ARG A 103 0.17 5.02 17.36
CA ARG A 103 0.55 6.39 17.03
C ARG A 103 1.86 6.39 16.27
N VAL A 104 1.91 7.09 15.14
CA VAL A 104 3.10 7.24 14.31
C VAL A 104 3.34 8.71 14.02
N MET A 105 4.55 9.18 14.28
CA MET A 105 4.99 10.53 13.95
C MET A 105 5.99 10.46 12.79
N LEU A 106 5.77 11.28 11.76
CA LEU A 106 6.67 11.42 10.62
C LEU A 106 7.23 12.83 10.58
N LYS A 107 8.55 12.95 10.54
CA LYS A 107 9.26 14.24 10.46
C LYS A 107 10.00 14.34 9.12
N PRO A 108 9.96 15.52 8.47
CA PRO A 108 10.79 15.75 7.29
C PRO A 108 12.28 15.62 7.65
N ALA A 109 13.08 15.14 6.73
CA ALA A 109 14.52 14.99 6.92
C ALA A 109 15.29 15.60 5.74
N ALA A 110 16.52 16.01 6.02
CA ALA A 110 17.41 16.54 5.00
C ALA A 110 17.82 15.50 3.96
N PRO A 111 18.14 15.89 2.71
CA PRO A 111 18.66 14.97 1.72
C PRO A 111 19.87 14.19 2.23
N GLY A 112 19.88 12.87 1.98
CA GLY A 112 20.95 11.99 2.44
C GLY A 112 20.67 11.27 3.76
N THR A 113 19.61 11.63 4.49
CA THR A 113 19.22 10.96 5.75
C THR A 113 18.71 9.53 5.51
N GLY A 114 18.01 9.30 4.39
CA GLY A 114 17.36 8.02 4.09
C GLY A 114 16.05 7.84 4.84
N VAL A 115 15.43 6.66 4.67
CA VAL A 115 14.18 6.31 5.34
C VAL A 115 14.48 5.61 6.67
N ILE A 116 14.28 6.32 7.77
CA ILE A 116 14.45 5.80 9.13
C ILE A 116 13.07 5.50 9.69
N ALA A 117 12.63 4.27 9.52
CA ALA A 117 11.29 3.83 9.90
C ALA A 117 11.25 2.31 10.13
N GLY A 118 10.25 1.84 10.90
CA GLY A 118 9.98 0.42 11.05
C GLY A 118 9.46 -0.23 9.76
N GLY A 119 9.49 -1.57 9.67
CA GLY A 119 9.26 -2.34 8.45
C GLY A 119 8.02 -1.97 7.64
N GLY A 120 6.83 -1.95 8.26
CA GLY A 120 5.59 -1.62 7.55
C GLY A 120 5.52 -0.16 7.12
N VAL A 121 5.89 0.75 7.99
CA VAL A 121 5.94 2.20 7.70
C VAL A 121 6.96 2.48 6.60
N ARG A 122 8.12 1.85 6.66
CA ARG A 122 9.17 1.99 5.64
C ARG A 122 8.70 1.58 4.26
N ALA A 123 8.01 0.44 4.15
CA ALA A 123 7.46 -0.02 2.88
C ALA A 123 6.48 0.98 2.26
N VAL A 124 5.57 1.53 3.08
CA VAL A 124 4.60 2.55 2.65
C VAL A 124 5.30 3.81 2.14
N LEU A 125 6.29 4.30 2.87
CA LEU A 125 7.01 5.52 2.53
C LEU A 125 7.87 5.36 1.26
N GLU A 126 8.56 4.25 1.11
CA GLU A 126 9.37 3.98 -0.07
C GLU A 126 8.52 3.88 -1.35
N VAL A 127 7.38 3.22 -1.27
CA VAL A 127 6.44 3.08 -2.40
C VAL A 127 5.80 4.42 -2.77
N ALA A 128 5.57 5.30 -1.80
CA ALA A 128 5.06 6.65 -2.03
C ALA A 128 6.08 7.60 -2.66
N GLY A 129 7.37 7.25 -2.61
CA GLY A 129 8.44 8.06 -3.18
C GLY A 129 9.19 8.93 -2.17
N VAL A 130 8.95 8.72 -0.88
CA VAL A 130 9.69 9.39 0.19
C VAL A 130 11.06 8.74 0.34
N ARG A 131 12.12 9.53 0.22
CA ARG A 131 13.51 9.05 0.31
C ARG A 131 14.22 9.47 1.60
N ASN A 132 13.77 10.54 2.23
CA ASN A 132 14.36 11.08 3.45
C ASN A 132 13.27 11.40 4.46
N ILE A 133 13.22 10.65 5.53
CA ILE A 133 12.19 10.83 6.56
C ILE A 133 12.62 10.16 7.87
N LEU A 134 12.17 10.74 8.98
CA LEU A 134 12.29 10.17 10.30
C LEU A 134 10.91 9.74 10.80
N SER A 135 10.76 8.48 11.19
CA SER A 135 9.54 7.96 11.79
C SER A 135 9.78 7.60 13.24
N LYS A 136 8.82 7.92 14.11
CA LYS A 136 8.82 7.58 15.52
C LYS A 136 7.46 7.02 15.92
N ASN A 137 7.49 5.86 16.55
CA ASN A 137 6.30 5.23 17.12
C ASN A 137 5.98 5.74 18.52
#